data_8f9e6396bbcefbb5b1fbecd93caaddaa
#
_entry.id   8f9e6396bbcefbb5b1fbecd93caaddaa
#
_cell.length_a   1.000
_cell.length_b   1.000
_cell.length_c   1.000
_cell.angle_alpha   90.00
_cell.angle_beta   90.00
_cell.angle_gamma   90.00
#
_symmetry.space_group_name_H-M   'P 1'
#
loop_
_entity.id
_entity.type
_entity.pdbx_description
1 polymer ?
#
loop_
_entity_poly.entity_id
_entity_poly.type
_entity_poly.pdbx_seq_one_letter_code
_entity_poly.pdbx_strand_id
1 'polypeptide(L)'
;YLLREDIYYTAYKNLYANAGAATKGIDDDMADGFGANYVSDIIESLKNLEYSPKPVRRTYIPKHNGKLRPLGIPSFRDKLIQDAIRQILEAIYEPVFNEDSHGFRPGRSCHTAFDRIKYGFNGTKWFIEGDIKGCFDNIDHKVLLKILSEKVKDSKLINLIGAFLKAGYMEEWKYFQTYSGTPQGGILSPILANIYLHELDRKVAEIKQRFDSNEPKKYTEEYGRICRRISTLHRKSKNHPDSPDREKWIAEEVELKRQRVKIPAYQDNNKRICYVRYADDFKIFARSHKTAFRIFHAVKNYLKGNLG
;
A
#
# COMPACT_ATOMS: atom_id res chain seq x y z
N TYR A 1 16.44 7.14 -19.84
CA TYR A 1 16.74 7.58 -18.45
C TYR A 1 17.90 6.77 -17.85
N LEU A 2 17.93 5.44 -17.93
CA LEU A 2 19.05 4.61 -17.40
C LEU A 2 20.42 4.88 -18.06
N LEU A 3 20.48 5.59 -19.16
CA LEU A 3 21.72 5.99 -19.82
C LEU A 3 22.18 7.43 -19.43
N ARG A 4 21.56 8.01 -18.39
CA ARG A 4 21.94 9.32 -17.84
C ARG A 4 22.76 9.14 -16.59
N GLU A 5 23.80 9.91 -16.42
CA GLU A 5 24.70 9.83 -15.27
C GLU A 5 24.05 10.29 -13.96
N ASP A 6 23.23 11.35 -14.04
CA ASP A 6 22.62 12.00 -12.87
C ASP A 6 21.73 11.06 -12.02
N ILE A 7 21.09 10.06 -12.65
CA ILE A 7 20.29 9.08 -11.94
C ILE A 7 21.16 8.18 -11.02
N TYR A 8 22.40 7.89 -11.42
CA TYR A 8 23.33 7.07 -10.63
C TYR A 8 23.95 7.85 -9.47
N TYR A 9 24.21 9.15 -9.64
CA TYR A 9 24.62 10.00 -8.52
C TYR A 9 23.50 10.14 -7.48
N THR A 10 22.25 10.24 -7.94
CA THR A 10 21.08 10.22 -7.05
C THR A 10 20.95 8.86 -6.36
N ALA A 11 21.11 7.76 -7.08
CA ALA A 11 21.10 6.41 -6.55
C ALA A 11 22.21 6.22 -5.49
N TYR A 12 23.41 6.68 -5.77
CA TYR A 12 24.52 6.65 -4.80
C TYR A 12 24.18 7.40 -3.52
N LYS A 13 23.66 8.63 -3.63
CA LYS A 13 23.22 9.42 -2.47
C LYS A 13 22.19 8.68 -1.63
N ASN A 14 21.19 8.08 -2.28
CA ASN A 14 20.13 7.32 -1.60
C ASN A 14 20.69 6.10 -0.86
N LEU A 15 21.64 5.40 -1.48
CA LEU A 15 22.26 4.20 -0.92
C LEU A 15 23.21 4.51 0.21
N TYR A 16 24.06 5.51 0.04
CA TYR A 16 25.10 5.88 1.01
C TYR A 16 24.51 6.32 2.35
N ALA A 17 23.32 6.91 2.35
CA ALA A 17 22.62 7.29 3.56
C ALA A 17 22.09 6.10 4.40
N ASN A 18 22.11 4.87 3.84
CA ASN A 18 21.57 3.69 4.50
C ASN A 18 22.68 2.88 5.19
N ALA A 19 22.42 2.35 6.39
CA ALA A 19 23.33 1.51 7.15
C ALA A 19 23.83 0.25 6.40
N GLY A 20 23.08 -0.23 5.40
CA GLY A 20 23.45 -1.36 4.54
C GLY A 20 24.34 -1.02 3.33
N ALA A 21 24.73 0.26 3.17
CA ALA A 21 25.54 0.71 2.02
C ALA A 21 26.86 -0.07 1.88
N ALA A 22 27.59 -0.22 2.98
CA ALA A 22 28.87 -0.91 3.03
C ALA A 22 28.78 -2.45 3.07
N THR A 23 27.57 -3.03 3.05
CA THR A 23 27.39 -4.47 3.11
C THR A 23 27.69 -5.10 1.74
N LYS A 24 28.74 -5.92 1.67
CA LYS A 24 29.17 -6.62 0.44
C LYS A 24 28.12 -7.60 -0.06
N GLY A 25 27.96 -7.66 -1.39
CA GLY A 25 27.22 -8.69 -2.09
C GLY A 25 27.99 -10.02 -2.15
N ILE A 26 28.01 -10.65 -3.31
CA ILE A 26 28.80 -11.86 -3.60
C ILE A 26 30.25 -11.55 -4.05
N ASP A 27 30.51 -10.30 -4.33
CA ASP A 27 31.78 -9.76 -4.80
C ASP A 27 32.33 -8.71 -3.82
N ASP A 28 33.55 -8.23 -4.14
CA ASP A 28 34.21 -7.19 -3.36
C ASP A 28 33.86 -5.76 -3.83
N ASP A 29 32.90 -5.62 -4.72
CA ASP A 29 32.43 -4.33 -5.22
C ASP A 29 31.69 -3.55 -4.11
N MET A 30 32.20 -2.34 -3.80
CA MET A 30 31.71 -1.50 -2.70
C MET A 30 31.58 -0.04 -3.11
N ALA A 31 30.93 0.75 -2.23
CA ALA A 31 30.68 2.16 -2.43
C ALA A 31 31.94 3.03 -2.60
N ASP A 32 33.09 2.59 -2.06
CA ASP A 32 34.34 3.36 -2.09
C ASP A 32 34.93 3.51 -3.50
N GLY A 33 34.57 2.60 -4.42
CA GLY A 33 34.99 2.66 -5.83
C GLY A 33 34.10 3.54 -6.72
N PHE A 34 33.06 4.17 -6.17
CA PHE A 34 32.12 4.96 -6.95
C PHE A 34 32.75 6.26 -7.52
N GLY A 35 32.55 6.52 -8.79
CA GLY A 35 33.04 7.72 -9.49
C GLY A 35 32.55 7.77 -10.93
N ALA A 36 32.99 8.77 -11.68
CA ALA A 36 32.54 9.01 -13.05
C ALA A 36 32.82 7.81 -13.97
N ASN A 37 34.01 7.22 -13.90
CA ASN A 37 34.37 6.06 -14.72
C ASN A 37 33.46 4.87 -14.39
N TYR A 38 33.17 4.64 -13.11
CA TYR A 38 32.27 3.55 -12.65
C TYR A 38 30.85 3.71 -13.23
N VAL A 39 30.34 4.95 -13.27
CA VAL A 39 29.04 5.26 -13.87
C VAL A 39 29.07 5.06 -15.37
N SER A 40 30.15 5.53 -16.05
CA SER A 40 30.33 5.33 -17.49
C SER A 40 30.34 3.86 -17.87
N ASP A 41 31.04 3.00 -17.11
CA ASP A 41 31.09 1.56 -17.33
C ASP A 41 29.70 0.90 -17.19
N ILE A 42 28.91 1.35 -16.21
CA ILE A 42 27.51 0.88 -16.07
C ILE A 42 26.70 1.26 -17.32
N ILE A 43 26.77 2.52 -17.72
CA ILE A 43 25.99 3.03 -18.87
C ILE A 43 26.39 2.31 -20.14
N GLU A 44 27.68 2.10 -20.38
CA GLU A 44 28.18 1.39 -21.57
C GLU A 44 27.69 -0.05 -21.60
N SER A 45 27.81 -0.79 -20.49
CA SER A 45 27.31 -2.17 -20.38
C SER A 45 25.80 -2.29 -20.61
N LEU A 46 25.01 -1.33 -20.10
CA LEU A 46 23.56 -1.28 -20.34
C LEU A 46 23.23 -0.92 -21.79
N LYS A 47 23.96 0.02 -22.40
CA LYS A 47 23.78 0.43 -23.78
C LYS A 47 24.04 -0.73 -24.76
N ASN A 48 25.08 -1.49 -24.49
CA ASN A 48 25.49 -2.63 -25.31
C ASN A 48 24.66 -3.90 -25.00
N LEU A 49 23.77 -3.87 -24.00
CA LEU A 49 22.99 -5.01 -23.55
C LEU A 49 23.86 -6.18 -22.99
N GLU A 50 25.06 -5.87 -22.54
CA GLU A 50 26.02 -6.83 -21.96
C GLU A 50 25.84 -7.01 -20.46
N TYR A 51 25.08 -6.10 -19.83
CA TYR A 51 24.88 -6.15 -18.39
C TYR A 51 24.05 -7.36 -17.96
N SER A 52 24.58 -8.12 -17.03
CA SER A 52 23.89 -9.26 -16.40
C SER A 52 23.91 -9.13 -14.88
N PRO A 53 22.73 -9.07 -14.21
CA PRO A 53 22.66 -9.02 -12.76
C PRO A 53 23.32 -10.23 -12.10
N LYS A 54 24.03 -9.99 -10.99
CA LYS A 54 24.65 -11.07 -10.21
C LYS A 54 23.63 -11.66 -9.22
N PRO A 55 23.81 -12.96 -8.84
CA PRO A 55 23.01 -13.53 -7.76
C PRO A 55 23.19 -12.75 -6.45
N VAL A 56 22.14 -12.61 -5.65
CA VAL A 56 22.25 -11.97 -4.34
C VAL A 56 22.91 -12.90 -3.32
N ARG A 57 23.72 -12.36 -2.41
CA ARG A 57 24.25 -13.12 -1.28
C ARG A 57 23.16 -13.30 -0.23
N ARG A 58 22.80 -14.54 0.09
CA ARG A 58 21.81 -14.85 1.12
C ARG A 58 22.41 -14.74 2.51
N THR A 59 21.64 -14.10 3.39
CA THR A 59 21.89 -14.03 4.83
C THR A 59 20.56 -14.15 5.58
N TYR A 60 20.60 -14.31 6.90
CA TYR A 60 19.41 -14.52 7.71
C TYR A 60 19.35 -13.52 8.85
N ILE A 61 18.16 -12.96 9.08
CA ILE A 61 17.89 -12.05 10.20
C ILE A 61 16.84 -12.69 11.11
N PRO A 62 17.06 -12.74 12.44
CA PRO A 62 16.09 -13.28 13.37
C PRO A 62 14.82 -12.41 13.43
N LYS A 63 13.65 -13.06 13.40
CA LYS A 63 12.35 -12.44 13.69
C LYS A 63 12.06 -12.48 15.19
N HIS A 64 11.16 -11.63 15.67
CA HIS A 64 10.71 -11.63 17.07
C HIS A 64 10.20 -13.00 17.59
N ASN A 65 9.69 -13.83 16.69
CA ASN A 65 9.19 -15.17 17.03
C ASN A 65 10.24 -16.29 16.94
N GLY A 66 11.53 -15.94 16.86
CA GLY A 66 12.67 -16.87 16.76
C GLY A 66 12.88 -17.49 15.37
N LYS A 67 11.99 -17.28 14.40
CA LYS A 67 12.19 -17.73 13.02
C LYS A 67 13.18 -16.83 12.30
N LEU A 68 13.88 -17.38 11.32
CA LEU A 68 14.81 -16.64 10.48
C LEU A 68 14.07 -16.05 9.26
N ARG A 69 14.43 -14.81 8.91
CA ARG A 69 14.01 -14.16 7.66
C ARG A 69 15.19 -14.20 6.70
N PRO A 70 15.06 -14.84 5.53
CA PRO A 70 16.09 -14.78 4.51
C PRO A 70 16.17 -13.36 3.93
N LEU A 71 17.37 -12.85 3.75
CA LEU A 71 17.67 -11.56 3.15
C LEU A 71 18.68 -11.75 2.02
N GLY A 72 18.42 -11.17 0.86
CA GLY A 72 19.35 -11.16 -0.27
C GLY A 72 20.09 -9.83 -0.34
N ILE A 73 21.42 -9.87 -0.37
CA ILE A 73 22.27 -8.69 -0.48
C ILE A 73 22.83 -8.63 -1.90
N PRO A 74 22.39 -7.66 -2.75
CA PRO A 74 22.94 -7.48 -4.10
C PRO A 74 24.38 -6.93 -4.06
N SER A 75 25.13 -7.08 -5.16
CA SER A 75 26.37 -6.36 -5.37
C SER A 75 26.14 -4.85 -5.40
N PHE A 76 27.20 -4.05 -5.20
CA PHE A 76 27.03 -2.61 -5.17
C PHE A 76 26.58 -2.04 -6.51
N ARG A 77 27.09 -2.55 -7.62
CA ARG A 77 26.66 -2.20 -8.98
C ARG A 77 25.18 -2.51 -9.20
N ASP A 78 24.75 -3.70 -8.77
CA ASP A 78 23.33 -4.07 -8.84
C ASP A 78 22.45 -3.16 -8.00
N LYS A 79 22.89 -2.77 -6.79
CA LYS A 79 22.16 -1.81 -5.93
C LYS A 79 21.95 -0.48 -6.65
N LEU A 80 22.96 0.07 -7.31
CA LEU A 80 22.87 1.34 -8.05
C LEU A 80 21.85 1.25 -9.19
N ILE A 81 21.94 0.19 -10.00
CA ILE A 81 21.03 0.00 -11.13
C ILE A 81 19.59 -0.25 -10.65
N GLN A 82 19.43 -1.06 -9.59
CA GLN A 82 18.10 -1.26 -8.98
C GLN A 82 17.50 0.04 -8.46
N ASP A 83 18.29 0.93 -7.82
CA ASP A 83 17.78 2.21 -7.35
C ASP A 83 17.44 3.14 -8.53
N ALA A 84 18.22 3.15 -9.60
CA ALA A 84 17.93 3.90 -10.81
C ALA A 84 16.60 3.42 -11.45
N ILE A 85 16.38 2.11 -11.55
CA ILE A 85 15.11 1.53 -12.02
C ILE A 85 13.96 1.91 -11.07
N ARG A 86 14.17 1.83 -9.74
CA ARG A 86 13.18 2.22 -8.73
C ARG A 86 12.71 3.66 -8.93
N GLN A 87 13.64 4.61 -9.13
CA GLN A 87 13.32 6.02 -9.38
C GLN A 87 12.43 6.19 -10.63
N ILE A 88 12.72 5.47 -11.70
CA ILE A 88 11.91 5.50 -12.94
C ILE A 88 10.51 4.92 -12.68
N LEU A 89 10.43 3.77 -12.02
CA LEU A 89 9.15 3.12 -11.72
C LEU A 89 8.32 3.94 -10.74
N GLU A 90 8.92 4.56 -9.73
CA GLU A 90 8.22 5.49 -8.83
C GLU A 90 7.61 6.67 -9.60
N ALA A 91 8.35 7.30 -10.48
CA ALA A 91 7.82 8.40 -11.28
C ALA A 91 6.61 8.00 -12.15
N ILE A 92 6.57 6.75 -12.63
CA ILE A 92 5.48 6.21 -13.46
C ILE A 92 4.27 5.80 -12.62
N TYR A 93 4.50 5.13 -11.48
CA TYR A 93 3.44 4.44 -10.74
C TYR A 93 2.91 5.22 -9.53
N GLU A 94 3.72 6.08 -8.89
CA GLU A 94 3.26 6.86 -7.73
C GLU A 94 1.99 7.69 -8.01
N PRO A 95 1.85 8.34 -9.18
CA PRO A 95 0.63 9.09 -9.51
C PRO A 95 -0.63 8.23 -9.68
N VAL A 96 -0.48 6.91 -9.88
CA VAL A 96 -1.61 6.00 -10.15
C VAL A 96 -1.91 5.03 -9.02
N PHE A 97 -1.01 4.91 -8.05
CA PHE A 97 -1.26 4.06 -6.89
C PHE A 97 -2.48 4.54 -6.10
N ASN A 98 -3.24 3.57 -5.58
CA ASN A 98 -4.38 3.85 -4.75
C ASN A 98 -3.97 4.67 -3.51
N GLU A 99 -4.78 5.67 -3.15
CA GLU A 99 -4.55 6.52 -1.97
C GLU A 99 -4.54 5.74 -0.66
N ASP A 100 -5.24 4.62 -0.61
CA ASP A 100 -5.34 3.75 0.56
C ASP A 100 -4.19 2.72 0.66
N SER A 101 -3.18 2.80 -0.25
CA SER A 101 -1.93 2.02 -0.19
C SER A 101 -0.81 2.87 0.43
N HIS A 102 -0.19 2.39 1.51
CA HIS A 102 0.73 3.19 2.34
C HIS A 102 2.16 2.63 2.46
N GLY A 103 2.37 1.32 2.32
CA GLY A 103 3.68 0.70 2.51
C GLY A 103 4.67 1.01 1.39
N PHE A 104 5.94 1.25 1.73
CA PHE A 104 7.04 1.47 0.79
C PHE A 104 6.82 2.58 -0.24
N ARG A 105 6.08 3.62 0.11
CA ARG A 105 5.78 4.76 -0.76
C ARG A 105 6.33 6.07 -0.18
N PRO A 106 6.81 7.00 -1.02
CA PRO A 106 7.25 8.32 -0.57
C PRO A 106 6.16 9.07 0.21
N GLY A 107 6.54 9.68 1.33
CA GLY A 107 5.62 10.47 2.16
C GLY A 107 4.52 9.67 2.87
N ARG A 108 4.55 8.32 2.82
CA ARG A 108 3.59 7.44 3.48
C ARG A 108 4.26 6.53 4.51
N SER A 109 3.52 6.16 5.56
CA SER A 109 4.01 5.37 6.68
C SER A 109 2.89 4.57 7.34
N CYS A 110 3.20 3.74 8.36
CA CYS A 110 2.17 3.11 9.19
C CYS A 110 1.26 4.16 9.84
N HIS A 111 1.81 5.31 10.25
CA HIS A 111 1.01 6.38 10.85
C HIS A 111 -0.03 6.94 9.89
N THR A 112 0.34 7.18 8.63
CA THR A 112 -0.63 7.64 7.61
C THR A 112 -1.73 6.60 7.35
N ALA A 113 -1.42 5.29 7.43
CA ALA A 113 -2.41 4.23 7.35
C ALA A 113 -3.35 4.23 8.56
N PHE A 114 -2.82 4.40 9.78
CA PHE A 114 -3.64 4.52 10.99
C PHE A 114 -4.52 5.76 10.99
N ASP A 115 -4.01 6.90 10.55
CA ASP A 115 -4.80 8.13 10.42
C ASP A 115 -5.95 7.92 9.42
N ARG A 116 -5.69 7.22 8.32
CA ARG A 116 -6.74 6.87 7.35
C ARG A 116 -7.85 6.05 8.00
N ILE A 117 -7.50 5.05 8.81
CA ILE A 117 -8.47 4.25 9.57
C ILE A 117 -9.21 5.12 10.58
N LYS A 118 -8.48 5.85 11.42
CA LYS A 118 -9.03 6.63 12.53
C LYS A 118 -10.02 7.70 12.08
N TYR A 119 -9.68 8.43 11.03
CA TYR A 119 -10.47 9.57 10.59
C TYR A 119 -11.40 9.26 9.42
N GLY A 120 -11.12 8.23 8.62
CA GLY A 120 -11.87 7.91 7.41
C GLY A 120 -12.92 6.79 7.54
N PHE A 121 -12.76 5.86 8.50
CA PHE A 121 -13.51 4.60 8.52
C PHE A 121 -14.62 4.56 9.57
N ASN A 122 -15.23 5.70 9.85
CA ASN A 122 -16.28 5.83 10.84
C ASN A 122 -17.53 5.00 10.50
N GLY A 123 -18.13 4.37 11.52
CA GLY A 123 -19.37 3.60 11.40
C GLY A 123 -19.20 2.18 10.86
N THR A 124 -17.97 1.69 10.70
CA THR A 124 -17.70 0.29 10.39
C THR A 124 -17.65 -0.56 11.67
N LYS A 125 -18.17 -1.79 11.60
CA LYS A 125 -18.25 -2.72 12.76
C LYS A 125 -17.49 -4.02 12.52
N TRP A 126 -17.19 -4.36 11.27
CA TRP A 126 -16.55 -5.59 10.86
C TRP A 126 -15.35 -5.27 9.99
N PHE A 127 -14.28 -6.03 10.16
CA PHE A 127 -13.14 -5.93 9.27
C PHE A 127 -12.65 -7.32 8.83
N ILE A 128 -12.08 -7.35 7.65
CA ILE A 128 -11.33 -8.46 7.09
C ILE A 128 -9.87 -8.08 7.20
N GLU A 129 -9.09 -8.91 7.83
CA GLU A 129 -7.64 -8.82 7.84
C GLU A 129 -7.08 -9.85 6.87
N GLY A 130 -6.27 -9.38 5.94
CA GLY A 130 -5.56 -10.22 4.99
C GLY A 130 -4.06 -9.99 5.11
N ASP A 131 -3.34 -11.09 5.24
CA ASP A 131 -1.88 -11.18 5.13
C ASP A 131 -1.59 -12.12 3.96
N ILE A 132 -0.82 -11.64 2.98
CA ILE A 132 -0.44 -12.45 1.82
C ILE A 132 0.82 -13.21 2.18
N LYS A 133 0.63 -14.48 2.58
CA LYS A 133 1.72 -15.34 3.03
C LYS A 133 2.83 -15.42 1.99
N GLY A 134 4.03 -14.98 2.39
CA GLY A 134 5.20 -15.05 1.52
C GLY A 134 5.04 -14.21 0.24
N CYS A 135 4.38 -13.05 0.31
CA CYS A 135 4.10 -12.21 -0.85
C CYS A 135 5.32 -12.00 -1.74
N PHE A 136 6.45 -11.60 -1.14
CA PHE A 136 7.69 -11.37 -1.88
C PHE A 136 8.25 -12.64 -2.52
N ASP A 137 8.05 -13.80 -1.93
CA ASP A 137 8.59 -15.08 -2.40
C ASP A 137 7.69 -15.73 -3.48
N ASN A 138 6.41 -15.31 -3.55
CA ASN A 138 5.39 -15.93 -4.41
C ASN A 138 4.95 -15.04 -5.59
N ILE A 139 5.53 -13.86 -5.79
CA ILE A 139 5.22 -13.02 -6.96
C ILE A 139 5.54 -13.80 -8.24
N ASP A 140 4.54 -14.03 -9.07
CA ASP A 140 4.74 -14.64 -10.40
C ASP A 140 5.44 -13.65 -11.32
N HIS A 141 6.63 -14.02 -11.80
CA HIS A 141 7.44 -13.16 -12.67
C HIS A 141 6.74 -12.81 -13.98
N LYS A 142 5.99 -13.76 -14.57
CA LYS A 142 5.31 -13.54 -15.85
C LYS A 142 4.16 -12.56 -15.68
N VAL A 143 3.39 -12.73 -14.59
CA VAL A 143 2.28 -11.82 -14.26
C VAL A 143 2.82 -10.42 -13.96
N LEU A 144 3.87 -10.31 -13.16
CA LEU A 144 4.49 -9.01 -12.84
C LEU A 144 5.00 -8.30 -14.11
N LEU A 145 5.77 -9.00 -14.97
CA LEU A 145 6.30 -8.40 -16.20
C LEU A 145 5.18 -8.00 -17.17
N LYS A 146 4.07 -8.75 -17.21
CA LYS A 146 2.89 -8.37 -17.97
C LYS A 146 2.27 -7.07 -17.44
N ILE A 147 2.07 -6.95 -16.11
CA ILE A 147 1.55 -5.73 -15.47
C ILE A 147 2.46 -4.52 -15.77
N LEU A 148 3.78 -4.71 -15.64
CA LEU A 148 4.75 -3.66 -15.98
C LEU A 148 4.64 -3.22 -17.44
N SER A 149 4.49 -4.17 -18.38
CA SER A 149 4.40 -3.90 -19.83
C SER A 149 3.14 -3.12 -20.23
N GLU A 150 2.13 -3.04 -19.37
CA GLU A 150 0.95 -2.21 -19.62
C GLU A 150 1.31 -0.71 -19.69
N LYS A 151 2.22 -0.26 -18.82
CA LYS A 151 2.65 1.14 -18.72
C LYS A 151 4.05 1.39 -19.27
N VAL A 152 4.97 0.47 -19.08
CA VAL A 152 6.37 0.57 -19.55
C VAL A 152 6.47 -0.10 -20.91
N LYS A 153 6.64 0.71 -21.98
CA LYS A 153 6.73 0.20 -23.35
C LYS A 153 8.16 -0.12 -23.79
N ASP A 154 9.16 0.17 -22.97
CA ASP A 154 10.56 -0.15 -23.22
C ASP A 154 10.85 -1.62 -22.89
N SER A 155 10.96 -2.44 -23.93
CA SER A 155 11.27 -3.87 -23.81
C SER A 155 12.64 -4.13 -23.18
N LYS A 156 13.63 -3.25 -23.40
CA LYS A 156 14.96 -3.40 -22.79
C LYS A 156 14.89 -3.25 -21.28
N LEU A 157 14.13 -2.27 -20.80
CA LEU A 157 13.90 -2.09 -19.35
C LEU A 157 13.13 -3.28 -18.75
N ILE A 158 12.09 -3.77 -19.43
CA ILE A 158 11.34 -4.94 -18.96
C ILE A 158 12.22 -6.20 -18.90
N ASN A 159 13.08 -6.41 -19.90
CA ASN A 159 14.01 -7.54 -19.95
C ASN A 159 15.05 -7.42 -18.82
N LEU A 160 15.56 -6.23 -18.54
CA LEU A 160 16.50 -5.98 -17.44
C LEU A 160 15.86 -6.28 -16.09
N ILE A 161 14.63 -5.83 -15.86
CA ILE A 161 13.87 -6.18 -14.64
C ILE A 161 13.69 -7.71 -14.54
N GLY A 162 13.32 -8.35 -15.64
CA GLY A 162 13.22 -9.82 -15.72
C GLY A 162 14.52 -10.53 -15.41
N ALA A 163 15.67 -9.97 -15.82
CA ALA A 163 16.99 -10.50 -15.49
C ALA A 163 17.28 -10.40 -13.97
N PHE A 164 16.96 -9.26 -13.34
CA PHE A 164 17.06 -9.11 -11.88
C PHE A 164 16.21 -10.11 -11.11
N LEU A 165 14.97 -10.35 -11.57
CA LEU A 165 14.08 -11.33 -10.93
C LEU A 165 14.63 -12.77 -11.00
N LYS A 166 15.37 -13.10 -12.07
CA LYS A 166 15.91 -14.45 -12.34
C LYS A 166 17.35 -14.62 -11.87
N ALA A 167 18.01 -13.57 -11.37
CA ALA A 167 19.43 -13.60 -11.01
C ALA A 167 19.79 -14.67 -9.96
N GLY A 168 18.81 -15.11 -9.15
CA GLY A 168 19.02 -16.14 -8.15
C GLY A 168 19.71 -15.64 -6.89
N TYR A 169 20.15 -16.57 -6.06
CA TYR A 169 20.91 -16.26 -4.85
C TYR A 169 22.03 -17.27 -4.60
N MET A 170 23.03 -16.81 -3.86
CA MET A 170 24.15 -17.62 -3.36
C MET A 170 23.98 -17.84 -1.87
N GLU A 171 24.03 -19.09 -1.44
CA GLU A 171 23.99 -19.52 -0.05
C GLU A 171 25.04 -20.61 0.16
N GLU A 172 25.91 -20.45 1.15
CA GLU A 172 27.00 -21.41 1.43
C GLU A 172 27.82 -21.80 0.16
N TRP A 173 28.13 -20.79 -0.68
CA TRP A 173 28.85 -20.94 -1.96
C TRP A 173 28.14 -21.79 -3.03
N LYS A 174 26.82 -22.09 -2.84
CA LYS A 174 25.98 -22.76 -3.82
C LYS A 174 25.02 -21.78 -4.47
N TYR A 175 24.87 -21.90 -5.79
CA TYR A 175 23.91 -21.11 -6.56
C TYR A 175 22.54 -21.76 -6.54
N PHE A 176 21.51 -20.94 -6.32
CA PHE A 176 20.09 -21.32 -6.39
C PHE A 176 19.35 -20.39 -7.33
N GLN A 177 18.65 -20.99 -8.26
CA GLN A 177 17.85 -20.23 -9.21
C GLN A 177 16.52 -19.77 -8.58
N THR A 178 16.07 -18.56 -8.94
CA THR A 178 14.78 -18.02 -8.50
C THR A 178 13.76 -18.16 -9.62
N TYR A 179 12.67 -18.89 -9.36
CA TYR A 179 11.59 -19.12 -10.30
C TYR A 179 10.37 -18.22 -10.05
N SER A 180 10.21 -17.75 -8.84
CA SER A 180 9.16 -16.82 -8.38
C SER A 180 9.71 -15.88 -7.32
N GLY A 181 8.99 -14.82 -7.08
CA GLY A 181 9.33 -13.87 -6.04
C GLY A 181 10.36 -12.82 -6.40
N THR A 182 10.52 -11.88 -5.50
CA THR A 182 11.56 -10.86 -5.55
C THR A 182 12.51 -11.06 -4.36
N PRO A 183 13.84 -10.94 -4.52
CA PRO A 183 14.77 -11.13 -3.42
C PRO A 183 14.43 -10.21 -2.26
N GLN A 184 14.09 -10.76 -1.07
CA GLN A 184 13.90 -9.96 0.13
C GLN A 184 15.20 -9.23 0.46
N GLY A 185 15.18 -7.89 0.50
CA GLY A 185 16.36 -7.05 0.66
C GLY A 185 16.90 -6.43 -0.63
N GLY A 186 16.39 -6.80 -1.80
CA GLY A 186 16.61 -6.07 -3.03
C GLY A 186 15.95 -4.69 -3.01
N ILE A 187 16.62 -3.68 -3.55
CA ILE A 187 16.14 -2.28 -3.55
C ILE A 187 14.88 -2.13 -4.41
N LEU A 188 14.81 -2.93 -5.47
CA LEU A 188 13.70 -2.92 -6.43
C LEU A 188 12.46 -3.67 -5.90
N SER A 189 12.64 -4.61 -4.97
CA SER A 189 11.57 -5.51 -4.51
C SER A 189 10.34 -4.80 -3.94
N PRO A 190 10.46 -3.74 -3.12
CA PRO A 190 9.30 -3.04 -2.57
C PRO A 190 8.40 -2.37 -3.61
N ILE A 191 8.99 -1.70 -4.61
CA ILE A 191 8.20 -1.06 -5.67
C ILE A 191 7.54 -2.10 -6.59
N LEU A 192 8.23 -3.20 -6.91
CA LEU A 192 7.67 -4.29 -7.70
C LEU A 192 6.50 -4.97 -6.99
N ALA A 193 6.62 -5.20 -5.68
CA ALA A 193 5.51 -5.73 -4.88
C ALA A 193 4.32 -4.77 -4.85
N ASN A 194 4.55 -3.46 -4.72
CA ASN A 194 3.48 -2.47 -4.79
C ASN A 194 2.80 -2.41 -6.15
N ILE A 195 3.55 -2.53 -7.25
CA ILE A 195 3.00 -2.59 -8.61
C ILE A 195 2.13 -3.84 -8.78
N TYR A 196 2.60 -4.99 -8.29
CA TYR A 196 1.85 -6.26 -8.33
C TYR A 196 0.56 -6.20 -7.52
N LEU A 197 0.64 -5.70 -6.29
CA LEU A 197 -0.50 -5.59 -5.39
C LEU A 197 -1.44 -4.42 -5.73
N HIS A 198 -1.03 -3.51 -6.61
CA HIS A 198 -1.93 -2.49 -7.14
C HIS A 198 -3.12 -3.09 -7.89
N GLU A 199 -2.97 -4.28 -8.47
CA GLU A 199 -4.08 -5.02 -9.07
C GLU A 199 -5.14 -5.42 -8.02
N LEU A 200 -4.71 -5.79 -6.80
CA LEU A 200 -5.63 -5.98 -5.69
C LEU A 200 -6.32 -4.67 -5.31
N ASP A 201 -5.57 -3.57 -5.24
CA ASP A 201 -6.13 -2.24 -4.91
C ASP A 201 -7.18 -1.83 -5.95
N ARG A 202 -6.93 -2.05 -7.25
CA ARG A 202 -7.88 -1.81 -8.34
C ARG A 202 -9.14 -2.66 -8.18
N LYS A 203 -8.98 -3.94 -7.84
CA LYS A 203 -10.11 -4.84 -7.63
C LYS A 203 -10.98 -4.43 -6.44
N VAL A 204 -10.38 -4.04 -5.35
CA VAL A 204 -11.12 -3.52 -4.18
C VAL A 204 -11.83 -2.21 -4.53
N ALA A 205 -11.19 -1.32 -5.30
CA ALA A 205 -11.81 -0.09 -5.77
C ALA A 205 -13.04 -0.35 -6.66
N GLU A 206 -13.00 -1.34 -7.57
CA GLU A 206 -14.17 -1.77 -8.35
C GLU A 206 -15.31 -2.28 -7.45
N ILE A 207 -14.98 -3.15 -6.48
CA ILE A 207 -15.96 -3.67 -5.53
C ILE A 207 -16.58 -2.52 -4.76
N LYS A 208 -15.76 -1.58 -4.30
CA LYS A 208 -16.20 -0.38 -3.58
C LYS A 208 -17.14 0.48 -4.44
N GLN A 209 -16.79 0.76 -5.67
CA GLN A 209 -17.60 1.55 -6.60
C GLN A 209 -18.98 0.94 -6.85
N ARG A 210 -19.06 -0.40 -6.96
CA ARG A 210 -20.34 -1.12 -7.17
C ARG A 210 -21.16 -1.25 -5.90
N PHE A 211 -20.51 -1.24 -4.74
CA PHE A 211 -21.16 -1.53 -3.47
C PHE A 211 -21.54 -0.29 -2.69
N ASP A 212 -20.71 0.75 -2.70
CA ASP A 212 -20.95 1.96 -1.93
C ASP A 212 -22.18 2.69 -2.45
N SER A 213 -23.11 3.04 -1.55
CA SER A 213 -24.24 3.86 -1.92
C SER A 213 -23.81 5.33 -1.96
N ASN A 214 -24.06 6.00 -3.08
CA ASN A 214 -23.87 7.44 -3.22
C ASN A 214 -25.04 8.26 -2.66
N GLU A 215 -26.02 7.60 -2.03
CA GLU A 215 -27.16 8.29 -1.44
C GLU A 215 -26.74 9.14 -0.24
N PRO A 216 -27.24 10.38 -0.13
CA PRO A 216 -27.01 11.20 1.04
C PRO A 216 -27.56 10.50 2.29
N LYS A 217 -26.85 10.64 3.41
CA LYS A 217 -27.28 10.08 4.69
C LYS A 217 -28.64 10.66 5.07
N LYS A 218 -29.65 9.80 5.16
CA LYS A 218 -30.96 10.17 5.67
C LYS A 218 -31.04 9.96 7.17
N TYR A 219 -31.58 10.91 7.89
CA TYR A 219 -31.88 10.73 9.32
C TYR A 219 -32.88 9.59 9.51
N THR A 220 -32.78 8.89 10.64
CA THR A 220 -33.87 8.02 11.08
C THR A 220 -35.10 8.89 11.36
N GLU A 221 -36.31 8.33 11.17
CA GLU A 221 -37.56 9.08 11.44
C GLU A 221 -37.62 9.58 12.88
N GLU A 222 -37.20 8.71 13.81
CA GLU A 222 -37.20 9.03 15.24
C GLU A 222 -36.25 10.19 15.56
N TYR A 223 -35.00 10.11 15.06
CA TYR A 223 -34.00 11.20 15.25
C TYR A 223 -34.51 12.51 14.62
N GLY A 224 -35.03 12.45 13.41
CA GLY A 224 -35.60 13.60 12.73
C GLY A 224 -36.81 14.23 13.48
N ARG A 225 -37.67 13.40 14.09
CA ARG A 225 -38.80 13.86 14.92
C ARG A 225 -38.30 14.60 16.16
N ILE A 226 -37.34 14.01 16.88
CA ILE A 226 -36.73 14.63 18.08
C ILE A 226 -36.05 15.94 17.72
N CYS A 227 -35.27 16.00 16.65
CA CYS A 227 -34.59 17.23 16.21
C CYS A 227 -35.59 18.35 15.89
N ARG A 228 -36.68 18.05 15.18
CA ARG A 228 -37.73 19.03 14.88
C ARG A 228 -38.41 19.52 16.16
N ARG A 229 -38.66 18.63 17.13
CA ARG A 229 -39.28 19.01 18.41
C ARG A 229 -38.33 19.92 19.21
N ILE A 230 -37.05 19.57 19.33
CA ILE A 230 -36.04 20.42 19.98
C ILE A 230 -35.99 21.82 19.35
N SER A 231 -35.91 21.90 18.01
CA SER A 231 -35.90 23.20 17.32
C SER A 231 -37.14 24.02 17.56
N THR A 232 -38.32 23.37 17.65
CA THR A 232 -39.59 24.05 17.93
C THR A 232 -39.61 24.59 19.35
N LEU A 233 -39.20 23.80 20.34
CA LEU A 233 -39.17 24.22 21.76
C LEU A 233 -38.17 25.34 21.96
N HIS A 234 -36.97 25.23 21.36
CA HIS A 234 -35.94 26.28 21.41
C HIS A 234 -36.47 27.60 20.84
N ARG A 235 -37.15 27.57 19.67
CA ARG A 235 -37.76 28.74 19.06
C ARG A 235 -38.87 29.36 19.94
N LYS A 236 -39.73 28.51 20.56
CA LYS A 236 -40.78 28.99 21.46
C LYS A 236 -40.20 29.67 22.69
N SER A 237 -39.23 29.04 23.37
CA SER A 237 -38.61 29.59 24.58
C SER A 237 -37.84 30.91 24.32
N LYS A 238 -37.30 31.07 23.09
CA LYS A 238 -36.62 32.30 22.67
C LYS A 238 -37.57 33.42 22.31
N ASN A 239 -38.66 33.10 21.60
CA ASN A 239 -39.60 34.11 21.08
C ASN A 239 -40.64 34.56 22.13
N HIS A 240 -40.81 33.78 23.22
CA HIS A 240 -41.77 34.09 24.28
C HIS A 240 -41.08 34.01 25.64
N PRO A 241 -40.16 34.97 25.98
CA PRO A 241 -39.36 34.94 27.19
C PRO A 241 -40.22 35.03 28.48
N ASP A 242 -41.35 35.68 28.42
CA ASP A 242 -42.23 35.93 29.58
C ASP A 242 -43.39 34.91 29.69
N SER A 243 -43.36 33.85 28.85
CA SER A 243 -44.44 32.84 28.89
C SER A 243 -44.35 31.97 30.16
N PRO A 244 -45.45 31.68 30.84
CA PRO A 244 -45.49 30.79 32.00
C PRO A 244 -45.05 29.35 31.68
N ASP A 245 -45.09 28.96 30.42
CA ASP A 245 -44.69 27.64 29.97
C ASP A 245 -43.20 27.54 29.55
N ARG A 246 -42.45 28.63 29.63
CA ARG A 246 -41.08 28.70 29.19
C ARG A 246 -40.18 27.67 29.89
N GLU A 247 -40.32 27.53 31.19
CA GLU A 247 -39.55 26.57 31.97
C GLU A 247 -39.84 25.12 31.56
N LYS A 248 -41.10 24.81 31.28
CA LYS A 248 -41.50 23.49 30.75
C LYS A 248 -40.89 23.20 29.39
N TRP A 249 -40.83 24.18 28.48
CA TRP A 249 -40.20 24.02 27.17
C TRP A 249 -38.69 23.78 27.27
N ILE A 250 -38.02 24.45 28.17
CA ILE A 250 -36.56 24.26 28.41
C ILE A 250 -36.33 22.88 29.02
N ALA A 251 -37.10 22.45 30.01
CA ALA A 251 -36.97 21.13 30.61
C ALA A 251 -37.22 20.01 29.58
N GLU A 252 -38.25 20.11 28.73
CA GLU A 252 -38.51 19.16 27.65
C GLU A 252 -37.38 19.15 26.60
N GLU A 253 -36.85 20.33 26.25
CA GLU A 253 -35.69 20.45 25.33
C GLU A 253 -34.47 19.72 25.86
N VAL A 254 -34.14 19.85 27.14
CA VAL A 254 -33.02 19.19 27.80
C VAL A 254 -33.18 17.67 27.77
N GLU A 255 -34.37 17.18 28.12
CA GLU A 255 -34.63 15.73 28.12
C GLU A 255 -34.59 15.14 26.71
N LEU A 256 -35.15 15.82 25.71
CA LEU A 256 -35.06 15.39 24.30
C LEU A 256 -33.61 15.38 23.78
N LYS A 257 -32.76 16.31 24.22
CA LYS A 257 -31.33 16.32 23.91
C LYS A 257 -30.64 15.09 24.47
N ARG A 258 -30.98 14.64 25.71
CA ARG A 258 -30.48 13.42 26.31
C ARG A 258 -30.93 12.17 25.56
N GLN A 259 -32.19 12.10 25.15
CA GLN A 259 -32.77 11.01 24.37
C GLN A 259 -32.09 10.91 22.98
N ARG A 260 -31.89 12.06 22.32
CA ARG A 260 -31.26 12.13 20.99
C ARG A 260 -29.90 11.47 20.92
N VAL A 261 -29.12 11.55 22.00
CA VAL A 261 -27.76 10.94 22.04
C VAL A 261 -27.82 9.40 22.05
N LYS A 262 -28.94 8.83 22.55
CA LYS A 262 -29.11 7.37 22.71
C LYS A 262 -29.62 6.67 21.45
N ILE A 263 -30.14 7.41 20.46
CA ILE A 263 -30.73 6.85 19.25
C ILE A 263 -29.81 7.03 18.03
N PRO A 264 -29.87 6.10 17.05
CA PRO A 264 -29.11 6.22 15.81
C PRO A 264 -29.56 7.45 15.02
N ALA A 265 -28.62 8.36 14.73
CA ALA A 265 -28.94 9.58 13.97
C ALA A 265 -29.32 9.30 12.51
N TYR A 266 -28.67 8.30 11.89
CA TYR A 266 -28.83 8.01 10.47
C TYR A 266 -29.35 6.59 10.25
N GLN A 267 -30.13 6.43 9.16
CA GLN A 267 -30.56 5.12 8.69
C GLN A 267 -29.35 4.28 8.30
N ASP A 268 -29.37 2.99 8.62
CA ASP A 268 -28.27 2.05 8.37
C ASP A 268 -28.17 1.63 6.87
N ASN A 269 -28.82 2.38 5.97
CA ASN A 269 -28.86 2.12 4.53
C ASN A 269 -27.58 2.49 3.79
N ASN A 270 -26.61 3.11 4.45
CA ASN A 270 -25.35 3.50 3.86
C ASN A 270 -24.42 2.30 3.72
N LYS A 271 -24.47 1.67 2.56
CA LYS A 271 -23.49 0.66 2.18
C LYS A 271 -22.16 1.36 1.93
N ARG A 272 -21.16 1.04 2.72
CA ARG A 272 -19.81 1.61 2.58
C ARG A 272 -18.75 0.56 2.91
N ILE A 273 -17.74 0.49 2.06
CA ILE A 273 -16.52 -0.28 2.25
C ILE A 273 -15.38 0.70 2.43
N CYS A 274 -14.52 0.46 3.39
CA CYS A 274 -13.28 1.18 3.56
C CYS A 274 -12.11 0.21 3.43
N TYR A 275 -11.02 0.64 2.83
CA TYR A 275 -9.86 -0.19 2.51
C TYR A 275 -8.59 0.54 2.92
N VAL A 276 -7.62 -0.21 3.39
CA VAL A 276 -6.25 0.25 3.60
C VAL A 276 -5.30 -0.90 3.41
N ARG A 277 -4.15 -0.64 2.79
CA ARG A 277 -3.06 -1.60 2.60
C ARG A 277 -1.73 -0.98 3.05
N TYR A 278 -0.95 -1.78 3.77
CA TYR A 278 0.44 -1.47 4.10
C TYR A 278 1.32 -2.63 3.66
N ALA A 279 2.02 -2.49 2.54
CA ALA A 279 2.74 -3.56 1.86
C ALA A 279 1.81 -4.75 1.51
N ASP A 280 2.07 -5.92 2.07
CA ASP A 280 1.28 -7.16 1.95
C ASP A 280 0.12 -7.29 2.94
N ASP A 281 0.14 -6.50 4.02
CA ASP A 281 -0.96 -6.42 4.98
C ASP A 281 -2.08 -5.53 4.45
N PHE A 282 -3.31 -6.03 4.39
CA PHE A 282 -4.47 -5.21 4.04
C PHE A 282 -5.65 -5.42 4.98
N LYS A 283 -6.45 -4.37 5.13
CA LYS A 283 -7.69 -4.41 5.91
C LYS A 283 -8.84 -3.82 5.11
N ILE A 284 -9.98 -4.53 5.11
CA ILE A 284 -11.22 -4.08 4.50
C ILE A 284 -12.28 -3.99 5.58
N PHE A 285 -12.84 -2.82 5.77
CA PHE A 285 -13.84 -2.53 6.78
C PHE A 285 -15.23 -2.46 6.16
N ALA A 286 -16.21 -3.05 6.84
CA ALA A 286 -17.59 -3.09 6.43
C ALA A 286 -18.53 -2.85 7.62
N ARG A 287 -19.79 -2.46 7.33
CA ARG A 287 -20.78 -2.22 8.37
C ARG A 287 -21.48 -3.49 8.87
N SER A 288 -21.59 -4.52 8.03
CA SER A 288 -22.25 -5.77 8.38
C SER A 288 -21.36 -6.98 8.11
N HIS A 289 -21.53 -8.04 8.92
CA HIS A 289 -20.87 -9.33 8.74
C HIS A 289 -21.11 -9.92 7.35
N LYS A 290 -22.39 -9.88 6.88
CA LYS A 290 -22.76 -10.40 5.55
C LYS A 290 -21.98 -9.73 4.43
N THR A 291 -21.78 -8.40 4.52
CA THR A 291 -20.98 -7.65 3.56
C THR A 291 -19.50 -8.04 3.65
N ALA A 292 -18.92 -8.06 4.84
CA ALA A 292 -17.54 -8.46 5.06
C ALA A 292 -17.28 -9.87 4.46
N PHE A 293 -18.14 -10.83 4.75
CA PHE A 293 -18.03 -12.19 4.25
C PHE A 293 -18.06 -12.27 2.70
N ARG A 294 -18.97 -11.55 2.05
CA ARG A 294 -19.04 -11.49 0.57
C ARG A 294 -17.77 -10.91 -0.04
N ILE A 295 -17.25 -9.83 0.55
CA ILE A 295 -16.02 -9.17 0.07
C ILE A 295 -14.83 -10.09 0.26
N PHE A 296 -14.72 -10.76 1.41
CA PHE A 296 -13.66 -11.74 1.67
C PHE A 296 -13.58 -12.79 0.55
N HIS A 297 -14.71 -13.40 0.19
CA HIS A 297 -14.73 -14.39 -0.88
C HIS A 297 -14.39 -13.80 -2.25
N ALA A 298 -14.87 -12.60 -2.56
CA ALA A 298 -14.56 -11.94 -3.83
C ALA A 298 -13.05 -11.64 -3.96
N VAL A 299 -12.43 -11.12 -2.90
CA VAL A 299 -10.99 -10.82 -2.85
C VAL A 299 -10.17 -12.10 -2.89
N LYS A 300 -10.52 -13.10 -2.07
CA LYS A 300 -9.83 -14.40 -2.06
C LYS A 300 -9.84 -15.09 -3.44
N ASN A 301 -10.99 -15.11 -4.11
CA ASN A 301 -11.10 -15.70 -5.43
C ASN A 301 -10.29 -14.92 -6.47
N TYR A 302 -10.29 -13.60 -6.39
CA TYR A 302 -9.49 -12.76 -7.28
C TYR A 302 -7.99 -13.01 -7.11
N LEU A 303 -7.49 -13.04 -5.88
CA LEU A 303 -6.08 -13.32 -5.59
C LEU A 303 -5.67 -14.67 -6.17
N LYS A 304 -6.44 -15.73 -5.90
CA LYS A 304 -6.15 -17.07 -6.40
C LYS A 304 -6.21 -17.20 -7.93
N GLY A 305 -7.09 -16.47 -8.60
CA GLY A 305 -7.29 -16.60 -10.03
C GLY A 305 -6.39 -15.70 -10.89
N ASN A 306 -5.90 -14.59 -10.34
CA ASN A 306 -5.20 -13.56 -11.11
C ASN A 306 -3.78 -13.27 -10.63
N LEU A 307 -3.49 -13.53 -9.36
CA LEU A 307 -2.18 -13.23 -8.77
C LEU A 307 -1.47 -14.49 -8.24
N GLY A 308 -2.10 -15.66 -8.27
CA GLY A 308 -1.48 -16.93 -7.91
C GLY A 308 -1.74 -17.34 -6.45
#